data_79fe5e894bed04dfa8bdc9ac3487cc16
#
_entry.id   79fe5e894bed04dfa8bdc9ac3487cc16
#
_cell.length_a   1.000
_cell.length_b   1.000
_cell.length_c   1.000
_cell.angle_alpha   90.00
_cell.angle_beta   90.00
_cell.angle_gamma   90.00
#
_symmetry.space_group_name_H-M   'P 1'
#
loop_
_entity.id
_entity.type
_entity.pdbx_description
1 polymer ?
#
loop_
_entity_poly.entity_id
_entity_poly.type
_entity_poly.pdbx_seq_one_letter_code
_entity_poly.pdbx_strand_id
1 'polypeptide(L)'
;PGRSVAVNSGRRALEYILRRLGDVRCVRVPLYTCRTVVETMERLGIPVITYRIDERLEPEELPELEKGEYLLYTNYFGIKEKCVDRLASRYGGSLIVDNALALYSPARSGVASLYSPRKFSGLPDGGIAVMDAERSLPEPEERDESLPAAAFLLECLEHGQERASAACERNERR
;
A
#
# COMPACT_ATOMS: atom_id res chain seq x y z
N PRO A 1 -9.39 7.05 -16.71
CA PRO A 1 -9.55 7.17 -15.27
C PRO A 1 -9.30 5.80 -14.62
N GLY A 2 -8.46 5.78 -13.56
CA GLY A 2 -8.15 4.56 -12.83
C GLY A 2 -9.40 3.99 -12.14
N ARG A 3 -9.45 2.67 -11.98
CA ARG A 3 -10.45 2.00 -11.15
C ARG A 3 -9.91 1.83 -9.75
N SER A 4 -10.78 2.02 -8.76
CA SER A 4 -10.47 1.78 -7.36
C SER A 4 -11.19 0.55 -6.85
N VAL A 5 -10.51 -0.23 -5.99
CA VAL A 5 -11.09 -1.37 -5.28
C VAL A 5 -10.88 -1.16 -3.80
N ALA A 6 -11.97 -1.28 -3.03
CA ALA A 6 -11.93 -1.23 -1.57
C ALA A 6 -11.57 -2.61 -1.01
N VAL A 7 -10.66 -2.62 -0.04
CA VAL A 7 -10.22 -3.81 0.69
C VAL A 7 -10.07 -3.46 2.18
N ASN A 8 -9.84 -4.43 3.04
CA ASN A 8 -9.83 -4.18 4.48
C ASN A 8 -8.56 -3.50 5.02
N SER A 9 -7.48 -3.41 4.26
CA SER A 9 -6.26 -2.73 4.73
C SER A 9 -5.34 -2.32 3.60
N GLY A 10 -4.38 -1.40 3.86
CA GLY A 10 -3.34 -1.04 2.91
C GLY A 10 -2.46 -2.23 2.50
N ARG A 11 -2.23 -3.21 3.39
CA ARG A 11 -1.53 -4.47 3.04
C ARG A 11 -2.30 -5.27 2.00
N ARG A 12 -3.61 -5.39 2.17
CA ARG A 12 -4.46 -6.08 1.20
C ARG A 12 -4.56 -5.32 -0.11
N ALA A 13 -4.51 -3.98 -0.06
CA ALA A 13 -4.41 -3.18 -1.28
C ALA A 13 -3.10 -3.44 -2.03
N LEU A 14 -1.95 -3.53 -1.32
CA LEU A 14 -0.68 -3.89 -1.91
C LEU A 14 -0.70 -5.31 -2.49
N GLU A 15 -1.18 -6.28 -1.72
CA GLU A 15 -1.33 -7.67 -2.19
C GLU A 15 -2.18 -7.75 -3.45
N TYR A 16 -3.30 -7.05 -3.46
CA TYR A 16 -4.20 -7.00 -4.60
C TYR A 16 -3.48 -6.43 -5.84
N ILE A 17 -2.78 -5.30 -5.68
CA ILE A 17 -1.99 -4.71 -6.77
C ILE A 17 -0.97 -5.72 -7.30
N LEU A 18 -0.16 -6.33 -6.44
CA LEU A 18 0.89 -7.26 -6.85
C LEU A 18 0.33 -8.48 -7.60
N ARG A 19 -0.77 -9.04 -7.13
CA ARG A 19 -1.45 -10.16 -7.82
C ARG A 19 -1.99 -9.76 -9.20
N ARG A 20 -2.41 -8.51 -9.36
CA ARG A 20 -2.95 -7.98 -10.63
C ARG A 20 -1.86 -7.56 -11.62
N LEU A 21 -0.67 -7.22 -11.14
CA LEU A 21 0.48 -6.96 -12.00
C LEU A 21 0.96 -8.24 -12.73
N GLY A 22 0.65 -9.41 -12.19
CA GLY A 22 0.96 -10.71 -12.80
C GLY A 22 2.39 -11.15 -12.53
N ASP A 23 3.22 -11.24 -13.55
CA ASP A 23 4.60 -11.73 -13.44
C ASP A 23 5.51 -10.66 -12.79
N VAL A 24 5.51 -10.62 -11.45
CA VAL A 24 6.37 -9.73 -10.65
C VAL A 24 7.64 -10.48 -10.27
N ARG A 25 8.76 -10.14 -10.91
CA ARG A 25 10.07 -10.74 -10.63
C ARG A 25 10.71 -10.23 -9.36
N CYS A 26 10.62 -8.94 -9.12
CA CYS A 26 11.02 -8.33 -7.85
C CYS A 26 10.39 -6.96 -7.67
N VAL A 27 10.38 -6.47 -6.42
CA VAL A 27 9.99 -5.10 -6.09
C VAL A 27 11.12 -4.41 -5.35
N ARG A 28 11.50 -3.24 -5.84
CA ARG A 28 12.44 -2.35 -5.15
C ARG A 28 11.67 -1.46 -4.20
N VAL A 29 12.05 -1.47 -2.93
CA VAL A 29 11.37 -0.72 -1.86
C VAL A 29 12.34 0.22 -1.16
N PRO A 30 11.90 1.37 -0.64
CA PRO A 30 12.79 2.22 0.14
C PRO A 30 13.20 1.51 1.43
N LEU A 31 14.46 1.67 1.84
CA LEU A 31 14.96 1.12 3.10
C LEU A 31 14.13 1.61 4.30
N TYR A 32 13.67 2.86 4.23
CA TYR A 32 12.76 3.44 5.21
C TYR A 32 11.30 3.20 4.80
N THR A 33 10.83 1.98 4.98
CA THR A 33 9.43 1.59 4.72
C THR A 33 8.86 0.79 5.89
N CYS A 34 7.54 0.66 5.93
CA CYS A 34 6.88 -0.16 6.93
C CYS A 34 7.21 -1.65 6.70
N ARG A 35 7.59 -2.36 7.76
CA ARG A 35 7.89 -3.79 7.69
C ARG A 35 6.75 -4.60 7.05
N THR A 36 5.51 -4.23 7.29
CA THR A 36 4.34 -4.91 6.71
C THR A 36 4.30 -4.86 5.18
N VAL A 37 4.97 -3.89 4.54
CA VAL A 37 5.14 -3.83 3.08
C VAL A 37 6.02 -4.97 2.61
N VAL A 38 7.18 -5.16 3.27
CA VAL A 38 8.13 -6.24 2.97
C VAL A 38 7.49 -7.61 3.26
N GLU A 39 6.88 -7.78 4.42
CA GLU A 39 6.20 -9.03 4.82
C GLU A 39 5.08 -9.44 3.83
N THR A 40 4.40 -8.45 3.22
CA THR A 40 3.39 -8.75 2.19
C THR A 40 4.03 -9.37 0.95
N MET A 41 5.17 -8.86 0.52
CA MET A 41 5.91 -9.39 -0.62
C MET A 41 6.52 -10.76 -0.33
N GLU A 42 7.12 -10.92 0.86
CA GLU A 42 7.67 -12.21 1.32
C GLU A 42 6.60 -13.31 1.32
N ARG A 43 5.40 -13.00 1.84
CA ARG A 43 4.27 -13.95 1.84
C ARG A 43 3.82 -14.34 0.44
N LEU A 44 3.98 -13.45 -0.55
CA LEU A 44 3.68 -13.73 -1.94
C LEU A 44 4.84 -14.40 -2.69
N GLY A 45 5.98 -14.63 -2.03
CA GLY A 45 7.18 -15.18 -2.65
C GLY A 45 7.85 -14.22 -3.64
N ILE A 46 7.59 -12.91 -3.51
CA ILE A 46 8.17 -11.88 -4.38
C ILE A 46 9.47 -11.38 -3.79
N PRO A 47 10.60 -11.49 -4.50
CA PRO A 47 11.88 -10.94 -4.07
C PRO A 47 11.82 -9.43 -3.84
N VAL A 48 12.48 -8.98 -2.76
CA VAL A 48 12.56 -7.57 -2.38
C VAL A 48 14.01 -7.09 -2.47
N ILE A 49 14.23 -5.95 -3.12
CA ILE A 49 15.51 -5.25 -3.17
C ILE A 49 15.30 -3.88 -2.52
N THR A 50 16.09 -3.55 -1.52
CA THR A 50 15.99 -2.25 -0.85
C THR A 50 16.83 -1.20 -1.58
N TYR A 51 16.36 0.05 -1.61
CA TYR A 51 17.11 1.21 -2.06
C TYR A 51 17.17 2.29 -0.98
N ARG A 52 18.20 3.14 -1.07
CA ARG A 52 18.42 4.22 -0.11
C ARG A 52 17.60 5.46 -0.50
N ILE A 53 17.21 6.20 0.51
CA ILE A 53 16.59 7.52 0.37
C ILE A 53 17.47 8.57 1.06
N ASP A 54 17.44 9.78 0.54
CA ASP A 54 18.14 10.93 1.06
C ASP A 54 17.39 11.60 2.24
N GLU A 55 17.96 12.66 2.79
CA GLU A 55 17.35 13.46 3.88
C GLU A 55 16.02 14.11 3.45
N ARG A 56 15.76 14.22 2.15
CA ARG A 56 14.51 14.72 1.59
C ARG A 56 13.46 13.64 1.38
N LEU A 57 13.76 12.39 1.82
CA LEU A 57 12.91 11.23 1.61
C LEU A 57 12.70 10.89 0.12
N GLU A 58 13.70 11.15 -0.69
CA GLU A 58 13.71 10.84 -2.12
C GLU A 58 14.76 9.77 -2.44
N PRO A 59 14.57 8.94 -3.46
CA PRO A 59 15.58 7.95 -3.85
C PRO A 59 16.94 8.62 -4.12
N GLU A 60 18.02 8.16 -3.46
CA GLU A 60 19.39 8.63 -3.73
C GLU A 60 19.78 8.33 -5.17
N GLU A 61 19.37 7.17 -5.67
CA GLU A 61 19.59 6.74 -7.05
C GLU A 61 18.27 6.23 -7.65
N LEU A 62 18.11 6.48 -8.95
CA LEU A 62 16.97 6.00 -9.71
C LEU A 62 17.41 4.76 -10.52
N PRO A 63 17.09 3.53 -10.04
CA PRO A 63 17.53 2.32 -10.71
C PRO A 63 16.88 2.17 -12.08
N GLU A 64 17.60 1.54 -13.00
CA GLU A 64 16.97 1.01 -14.20
C GLU A 64 16.18 -0.25 -13.80
N LEU A 65 14.96 -0.38 -14.35
CA LEU A 65 14.08 -1.52 -14.09
C LEU A 65 14.03 -2.42 -15.32
N GLU A 66 14.19 -3.72 -15.11
CA GLU A 66 13.94 -4.72 -16.12
C GLU A 66 12.46 -5.08 -16.19
N LYS A 67 12.06 -5.81 -17.22
CA LYS A 67 10.69 -6.33 -17.34
C LYS A 67 10.33 -7.20 -16.14
N GLY A 68 9.20 -6.91 -15.51
CA GLY A 68 8.75 -7.58 -14.29
C GLY A 68 9.34 -7.02 -13.00
N GLU A 69 10.22 -6.00 -13.07
CA GLU A 69 10.67 -5.27 -11.90
C GLU A 69 9.80 -4.04 -11.65
N TYR A 70 9.53 -3.77 -10.38
CA TYR A 70 8.71 -2.63 -9.96
C TYR A 70 9.44 -1.81 -8.91
N LEU A 71 9.24 -0.50 -8.93
CA LEU A 71 9.65 0.42 -7.88
C LEU A 71 8.44 0.72 -7.00
N LEU A 72 8.50 0.43 -5.71
CA LEU A 72 7.55 0.94 -4.75
C LEU A 72 8.15 2.19 -4.10
N TYR A 73 7.42 3.29 -4.13
CA TYR A 73 7.78 4.53 -3.46
C TYR A 73 6.73 4.92 -2.43
N THR A 74 7.16 5.19 -1.21
CA THR A 74 6.29 5.72 -0.15
C THR A 74 6.14 7.23 -0.30
N ASN A 75 4.93 7.71 -0.51
CA ASN A 75 4.63 9.14 -0.49
C ASN A 75 4.57 9.61 0.95
N TYR A 76 5.73 9.92 1.51
CA TYR A 76 5.89 10.26 2.91
C TYR A 76 5.06 11.47 3.29
N PHE A 77 4.10 11.26 4.19
CA PHE A 77 3.22 12.28 4.79
C PHE A 77 2.42 13.12 3.79
N GLY A 78 2.34 12.70 2.51
CA GLY A 78 1.66 13.44 1.45
C GLY A 78 2.38 14.73 1.01
N ILE A 79 3.65 14.92 1.40
CA ILE A 79 4.44 16.10 1.04
C ILE A 79 5.40 15.85 -0.14
N LYS A 80 5.38 14.65 -0.71
CA LYS A 80 6.32 14.23 -1.76
C LYS A 80 5.71 14.17 -3.17
N GLU A 81 4.65 14.94 -3.41
CA GLU A 81 3.90 14.97 -4.68
C GLU A 81 4.83 15.19 -5.90
N LYS A 82 5.76 16.15 -5.81
CA LYS A 82 6.71 16.42 -6.92
C LYS A 82 7.64 15.24 -7.20
N CYS A 83 8.05 14.52 -6.16
CA CYS A 83 8.83 13.29 -6.33
C CYS A 83 7.99 12.18 -6.96
N VAL A 84 6.75 11.99 -6.51
CA VAL A 84 5.81 11.05 -7.12
C VAL A 84 5.60 11.36 -8.60
N ASP A 85 5.40 12.62 -8.99
CA ASP A 85 5.22 13.04 -10.38
C ASP A 85 6.47 12.70 -11.24
N ARG A 86 7.66 12.98 -10.70
CA ARG A 86 8.92 12.65 -11.37
C ARG A 86 9.09 11.14 -11.57
N LEU A 87 8.80 10.35 -10.52
CA LEU A 87 8.89 8.90 -10.59
C LEU A 87 7.82 8.31 -11.52
N ALA A 88 6.60 8.85 -11.50
CA ALA A 88 5.53 8.45 -12.40
C ALA A 88 5.90 8.68 -13.88
N SER A 89 6.51 9.84 -14.17
CA SER A 89 6.99 10.16 -15.53
C SER A 89 8.11 9.23 -16.01
N ARG A 90 8.97 8.75 -15.08
CA ARG A 90 10.08 7.86 -15.41
C ARG A 90 9.67 6.41 -15.56
N TYR A 91 8.88 5.89 -14.62
CA TYR A 91 8.61 4.46 -14.48
C TYR A 91 7.22 4.03 -14.95
N GLY A 92 6.28 4.98 -15.05
CA GLY A 92 4.92 4.69 -15.50
C GLY A 92 4.31 3.49 -14.79
N GLY A 93 3.87 2.50 -15.56
CA GLY A 93 3.23 1.28 -15.05
C GLY A 93 4.11 0.36 -14.22
N SER A 94 5.43 0.64 -14.11
CA SER A 94 6.37 -0.07 -13.22
C SER A 94 6.52 0.63 -11.85
N LEU A 95 5.79 1.73 -11.61
CA LEU A 95 5.74 2.39 -10.32
C LEU A 95 4.54 1.92 -9.51
N ILE A 96 4.76 1.67 -8.22
CA ILE A 96 3.72 1.49 -7.21
C ILE A 96 3.89 2.61 -6.18
N VAL A 97 2.85 3.40 -5.93
CA VAL A 97 2.88 4.48 -4.92
C VAL A 97 2.14 4.05 -3.67
N ASP A 98 2.86 4.00 -2.56
CA ASP A 98 2.28 3.79 -1.24
C ASP A 98 1.83 5.14 -0.65
N ASN A 99 0.53 5.41 -0.74
CA ASN A 99 -0.15 6.56 -0.15
C ASN A 99 -0.80 6.23 1.22
N ALA A 100 -0.30 5.20 1.93
CA ALA A 100 -0.87 4.86 3.25
C ALA A 100 -0.76 5.98 4.29
N LEU A 101 0.13 6.95 4.08
CA LEU A 101 0.27 8.17 4.88
C LEU A 101 -0.11 9.45 4.10
N ALA A 102 -0.80 9.31 2.96
CA ALA A 102 -1.09 10.39 2.03
C ALA A 102 -2.49 10.23 1.41
N LEU A 103 -3.53 10.13 2.26
CA LEU A 103 -4.91 9.80 1.83
C LEU A 103 -5.44 10.76 0.77
N TYR A 104 -5.08 12.03 0.84
CA TYR A 104 -5.59 13.07 -0.06
C TYR A 104 -4.71 13.27 -1.31
N SER A 105 -3.64 12.51 -1.45
CA SER A 105 -2.81 12.52 -2.66
C SER A 105 -3.57 11.94 -3.84
N PRO A 106 -3.61 12.61 -5.00
CA PRO A 106 -4.27 12.07 -6.18
C PRO A 106 -3.52 10.86 -6.74
N ALA A 107 -4.26 9.85 -7.19
CA ALA A 107 -3.68 8.78 -7.99
C ALA A 107 -3.21 9.31 -9.35
N ARG A 108 -2.10 8.76 -9.87
CA ARG A 108 -1.57 9.11 -11.20
C ARG A 108 -2.04 8.10 -12.23
N SER A 109 -2.37 8.59 -13.42
CA SER A 109 -2.72 7.72 -14.55
C SER A 109 -1.53 6.83 -14.90
N GLY A 110 -1.77 5.57 -15.18
CA GLY A 110 -0.73 4.60 -15.52
C GLY A 110 0.05 4.05 -14.32
N VAL A 111 -0.25 4.49 -13.08
CA VAL A 111 0.51 4.14 -11.88
C VAL A 111 -0.39 3.45 -10.86
N ALA A 112 0.06 2.30 -10.36
CA ALA A 112 -0.63 1.64 -9.28
C ALA A 112 -0.43 2.41 -7.95
N SER A 113 -1.52 2.60 -7.19
CA SER A 113 -1.47 3.32 -5.91
C SER A 113 -2.28 2.60 -4.85
N LEU A 114 -1.78 2.60 -3.63
CA LEU A 114 -2.51 2.08 -2.48
C LEU A 114 -2.74 3.17 -1.44
N TYR A 115 -3.86 3.06 -0.72
CA TYR A 115 -4.25 3.98 0.35
C TYR A 115 -4.72 3.21 1.58
N SER A 116 -4.63 3.84 2.74
CA SER A 116 -5.08 3.26 4.02
C SER A 116 -5.95 4.27 4.80
N PRO A 117 -7.24 4.44 4.42
CA PRO A 117 -8.14 5.41 5.04
C PRO A 117 -8.24 5.27 6.56
N ARG A 118 -8.15 4.04 7.10
CA ARG A 118 -8.21 3.77 8.53
C ARG A 118 -7.15 4.51 9.37
N LYS A 119 -6.04 4.94 8.74
CA LYS A 119 -4.99 5.72 9.44
C LYS A 119 -5.37 7.18 9.65
N PHE A 120 -6.41 7.67 8.96
CA PHE A 120 -6.86 9.06 8.99
C PHE A 120 -8.24 9.24 9.62
N SER A 121 -8.96 8.15 9.80
CA SER A 121 -10.31 8.12 10.33
C SER A 121 -10.41 7.00 11.37
N GLY A 122 -11.32 7.14 12.33
CA GLY A 122 -11.58 6.13 13.36
C GLY A 122 -12.23 4.84 12.83
N LEU A 123 -11.91 4.42 11.61
CA LEU A 123 -12.42 3.20 11.01
C LEU A 123 -11.62 1.98 11.48
N PRO A 124 -12.27 0.84 11.69
CA PRO A 124 -11.61 -0.39 12.13
C PRO A 124 -10.70 -0.97 11.06
N ASP A 125 -11.03 -0.75 9.81
CA ASP A 125 -10.35 -1.25 8.62
C ASP A 125 -10.41 -0.22 7.49
N GLY A 126 -9.94 -0.58 6.33
CA GLY A 126 -9.98 0.23 5.11
C GLY A 126 -8.64 0.33 4.43
N GLY A 127 -8.65 -0.13 3.19
CA GLY A 127 -7.60 0.02 2.19
C GLY A 127 -8.23 0.27 0.84
N ILE A 128 -7.52 0.97 -0.05
CA ILE A 128 -7.96 1.20 -1.41
C ILE A 128 -6.79 0.90 -2.34
N ALA A 129 -7.00 0.05 -3.34
CA ALA A 129 -6.11 -0.15 -4.46
C ALA A 129 -6.63 0.64 -5.66
N VAL A 130 -5.75 1.39 -6.32
CA VAL A 130 -6.06 2.13 -7.56
C VAL A 130 -5.11 1.66 -8.65
N MET A 131 -5.66 1.26 -9.79
CA MET A 131 -4.91 0.85 -10.97
C MET A 131 -5.62 1.33 -12.24
N ASP A 132 -4.95 1.27 -13.39
CA ASP A 132 -5.58 1.61 -14.67
C ASP A 132 -6.74 0.65 -15.02
N ALA A 133 -7.76 1.20 -15.67
CA ALA A 133 -8.98 0.48 -16.03
C ALA A 133 -8.73 -0.70 -17.01
N GLU A 134 -7.68 -0.63 -17.81
CA GLU A 134 -7.31 -1.69 -18.77
C GLU A 134 -6.86 -2.98 -18.07
N ARG A 135 -6.37 -2.87 -16.83
CA ARG A 135 -6.13 -4.00 -15.94
C ARG A 135 -7.42 -4.30 -15.19
N SER A 136 -8.45 -4.78 -15.93
CA SER A 136 -9.79 -5.11 -15.39
C SER A 136 -9.70 -5.74 -14.01
N LEU A 137 -10.23 -5.02 -13.02
CA LEU A 137 -10.22 -5.44 -11.62
C LEU A 137 -11.56 -6.13 -11.35
N PRO A 138 -11.64 -7.46 -11.20
CA PRO A 138 -12.80 -8.05 -10.56
C PRO A 138 -12.88 -7.52 -9.13
N GLU A 139 -14.07 -7.27 -8.65
CA GLU A 139 -14.27 -7.00 -7.23
C GLU A 139 -13.77 -8.19 -6.41
N PRO A 140 -13.28 -7.97 -5.17
CA PRO A 140 -12.98 -9.06 -4.27
C PRO A 140 -14.20 -9.97 -4.12
N GLU A 141 -14.01 -11.28 -4.26
CA GLU A 141 -15.10 -12.26 -4.22
C GLU A 141 -15.74 -12.36 -2.82
N GLU A 142 -15.00 -11.98 -1.78
CA GLU A 142 -15.45 -12.02 -0.40
C GLU A 142 -15.56 -10.61 0.20
N ARG A 143 -16.71 -10.32 0.77
CA ARG A 143 -16.89 -9.16 1.65
C ARG A 143 -16.72 -9.61 3.10
N ASP A 144 -15.80 -8.97 3.82
CA ASP A 144 -15.71 -9.15 5.27
C ASP A 144 -16.78 -8.26 5.93
N GLU A 145 -17.90 -8.87 6.30
CA GLU A 145 -19.00 -8.23 7.03
C GLU A 145 -18.94 -8.58 8.52
N SER A 146 -17.81 -9.12 8.98
CA SER A 146 -17.72 -9.65 10.35
C SER A 146 -17.56 -8.53 11.38
N LEU A 147 -18.52 -8.46 12.34
CA LEU A 147 -18.42 -7.66 13.56
C LEU A 147 -17.09 -7.80 14.32
N PRO A 148 -16.42 -8.99 14.35
CA PRO A 148 -15.10 -9.13 14.97
C PRO A 148 -14.02 -8.20 14.41
N ALA A 149 -14.15 -7.70 13.16
CA ALA A 149 -13.19 -6.73 12.61
C ALA A 149 -13.24 -5.38 13.35
N ALA A 150 -14.38 -5.02 13.95
CA ALA A 150 -14.57 -3.78 14.70
C ALA A 150 -14.37 -3.95 16.22
N ALA A 151 -14.29 -5.18 16.72
CA ALA A 151 -14.28 -5.46 18.18
C ALA A 151 -13.12 -4.76 18.91
N PHE A 152 -11.96 -4.61 18.28
CA PHE A 152 -10.82 -3.93 18.90
C PHE A 152 -11.08 -2.43 19.15
N LEU A 153 -11.94 -1.77 18.37
CA LEU A 153 -12.32 -0.37 18.62
C LEU A 153 -13.20 -0.27 19.87
N LEU A 154 -14.12 -1.21 20.05
CA LEU A 154 -14.95 -1.29 21.26
C LEU A 154 -14.07 -1.57 22.49
N GLU A 155 -13.11 -2.49 22.37
CA GLU A 155 -12.12 -2.74 23.44
C GLU A 155 -11.28 -1.48 23.75
N CYS A 156 -10.90 -0.68 22.72
CA CYS A 156 -10.21 0.60 22.91
C CYS A 156 -11.06 1.60 23.72
N LEU A 157 -12.35 1.69 23.40
CA LEU A 157 -13.26 2.62 24.06
C LEU A 157 -13.57 2.19 25.51
N GLU A 158 -13.72 0.89 25.75
CA GLU A 158 -14.09 0.35 27.06
C GLU A 158 -12.89 0.19 28.02
N HIS A 159 -11.73 -0.16 27.50
CA HIS A 159 -10.57 -0.60 28.30
C HIS A 159 -9.27 0.18 28.07
N GLY A 160 -9.29 1.17 27.17
CA GLY A 160 -8.11 1.98 26.80
C GLY A 160 -7.14 1.28 25.85
N GLN A 161 -6.20 2.06 25.33
CA GLN A 161 -5.28 1.62 24.25
C GLN A 161 -4.37 0.44 24.62
N GLU A 162 -3.91 0.36 25.86
CA GLU A 162 -2.99 -0.71 26.27
C GLU A 162 -3.61 -2.10 26.17
N ARG A 163 -4.87 -2.27 26.58
CA ARG A 163 -5.58 -3.55 26.48
C ARG A 163 -6.02 -3.86 25.05
N ALA A 164 -6.36 -2.85 24.29
CA ALA A 164 -6.78 -2.99 22.91
C ALA A 164 -5.61 -3.31 21.95
N SER A 165 -4.35 -3.09 22.34
CA SER A 165 -3.20 -3.37 21.50
C SER A 165 -3.15 -4.81 21.00
N ALA A 166 -3.40 -5.79 21.89
CA ALA A 166 -3.45 -7.20 21.51
C ALA A 166 -4.62 -7.53 20.57
N ALA A 167 -5.75 -6.86 20.71
CA ALA A 167 -6.90 -7.03 19.80
C ALA A 167 -6.62 -6.41 18.43
N CYS A 168 -5.96 -5.26 18.40
CA CYS A 168 -5.50 -4.62 17.19
C CYS A 168 -4.51 -5.52 16.41
N GLU A 169 -3.51 -6.08 17.10
CA GLU A 169 -2.56 -7.01 16.48
C GLU A 169 -3.24 -8.27 15.92
N ARG A 170 -4.22 -8.83 16.63
CA ARG A 170 -5.00 -9.97 16.13
C ARG A 170 -5.78 -9.61 14.87
N ASN A 171 -6.37 -8.41 14.83
CA ASN A 171 -7.09 -7.94 13.64
C ASN A 171 -6.15 -7.69 12.46
N GLU A 172 -4.94 -7.24 12.72
CA GLU A 172 -3.94 -7.02 11.66
C GLU A 172 -3.38 -8.31 11.03
N ARG A 173 -3.49 -9.44 11.72
CA ARG A 173 -3.04 -10.74 11.21
C ARG A 173 -4.09 -11.47 10.36
N ARG A 174 -5.33 -11.02 10.36
CA ARG A 174 -6.41 -11.51 9.50
C ARG A 174 -6.29 -10.93 8.10
#